data_d4378d6783ca017bb649a540eb663689
#
_entry.id   d4378d6783ca017bb649a540eb663689
#
_cell.length_a   1.000
_cell.length_b   1.000
_cell.length_c   1.000
_cell.angle_alpha   90.00
_cell.angle_beta   90.00
_cell.angle_gamma   90.00
#
_symmetry.space_group_name_H-M   'P 1'
#
loop_
_entity.id
_entity.type
_entity.pdbx_description
1 polymer ?
#
loop_
_entity_poly.entity_id
_entity_poly.type
_entity_poly.pdbx_seq_one_letter_code
_entity_poly.pdbx_strand_id
1 'polypeptide(L)'
;MRMFGPAKWDKVIGLLAIAVVIAGTGCKKTAVDPFPASGAVAGWEKTSDTRVFAAKDLWQYIDGDAEQYIQAGVVSTSTSDYKYQGQLEATVDVYTMGDSAGAQKILGKSQSKDAKTISLGDAGIAYAQSVTFRKGPYLVRIVAYEDTPSAQQSLIALAQGVETKL
;
A
#
# COMPACT_ATOMS: atom_id res chain seq x y z
N MET A 1 -20.75 70.70 58.82
CA MET A 1 -21.02 71.01 57.44
C MET A 1 -19.91 70.40 56.56
N ARG A 2 -20.14 69.22 56.12
CA ARG A 2 -19.17 68.49 55.26
C ARG A 2 -19.96 67.84 54.12
N MET A 3 -19.66 68.28 52.92
CA MET A 3 -20.23 67.75 51.69
C MET A 3 -19.48 66.48 51.32
N PHE A 4 -20.22 65.41 51.07
CA PHE A 4 -19.70 64.19 50.48
C PHE A 4 -19.93 64.26 48.97
N GLY A 5 -18.83 64.17 48.24
CA GLY A 5 -18.87 64.03 46.76
C GLY A 5 -19.16 62.56 46.29
N PRO A 6 -19.70 62.35 45.07
CA PRO A 6 -20.10 61.07 44.62
C PRO A 6 -18.90 60.27 44.14
N ALA A 7 -18.86 58.99 44.52
CA ALA A 7 -17.90 58.00 44.02
C ALA A 7 -18.15 57.64 42.53
N LYS A 8 -17.11 57.75 41.72
CA LYS A 8 -17.09 57.27 40.34
C LYS A 8 -16.91 55.73 40.30
N TRP A 9 -17.85 55.08 39.70
CA TRP A 9 -17.76 53.63 39.42
C TRP A 9 -17.11 53.48 38.08
N ASP A 10 -15.84 53.08 38.08
CA ASP A 10 -15.14 52.64 36.85
C ASP A 10 -15.59 51.23 36.47
N LYS A 11 -16.22 51.13 35.33
CA LYS A 11 -16.61 49.84 34.72
C LYS A 11 -15.37 49.17 34.14
N VAL A 12 -14.87 48.17 34.83
CA VAL A 12 -13.86 47.25 34.27
C VAL A 12 -14.59 46.28 33.34
N ILE A 13 -14.47 46.53 32.04
CA ILE A 13 -14.94 45.57 31.01
C ILE A 13 -13.86 44.51 30.88
N GLY A 14 -14.08 43.35 31.51
CA GLY A 14 -13.25 42.18 31.31
C GLY A 14 -13.47 41.60 29.91
N LEU A 15 -12.46 41.72 29.05
CA LEU A 15 -12.42 41.05 27.76
C LEU A 15 -12.16 39.56 27.99
N LEU A 16 -13.20 38.74 27.84
CA LEU A 16 -13.09 37.29 27.88
C LEU A 16 -12.55 36.81 26.50
N ALA A 17 -11.26 36.55 26.41
CA ALA A 17 -10.66 35.97 25.24
C ALA A 17 -11.05 34.46 25.17
N ILE A 18 -12.01 34.12 24.33
CA ILE A 18 -12.36 32.73 24.03
C ILE A 18 -11.27 32.19 23.08
N ALA A 19 -10.35 31.41 23.64
CA ALA A 19 -9.41 30.63 22.86
C ALA A 19 -10.16 29.46 22.20
N VAL A 20 -10.48 29.57 20.89
CA VAL A 20 -11.01 28.46 20.09
C VAL A 20 -9.85 27.52 19.81
N VAL A 21 -9.76 26.43 20.56
CA VAL A 21 -8.87 25.29 20.25
C VAL A 21 -9.46 24.55 19.07
N ILE A 22 -8.95 24.82 17.87
CA ILE A 22 -9.26 24.01 16.69
C ILE A 22 -8.50 22.68 16.85
N ALA A 23 -9.18 21.68 17.41
CA ALA A 23 -8.70 20.30 17.36
C ALA A 23 -8.69 19.85 15.90
N GLY A 24 -7.55 19.94 15.26
CA GLY A 24 -7.33 19.37 13.94
C GLY A 24 -7.50 17.86 14.02
N THR A 25 -8.68 17.37 13.68
CA THR A 25 -8.90 15.95 13.39
C THR A 25 -8.14 15.60 12.12
N GLY A 26 -6.85 15.26 12.27
CA GLY A 26 -6.08 14.66 11.20
C GLY A 26 -6.78 13.35 10.81
N CYS A 27 -7.50 13.34 9.69
CA CYS A 27 -7.91 12.10 9.05
C CYS A 27 -6.65 11.28 8.78
N LYS A 28 -6.34 10.31 9.66
CA LYS A 28 -5.45 9.22 9.30
C LYS A 28 -6.15 8.52 8.12
N LYS A 29 -5.66 8.75 6.89
CA LYS A 29 -6.00 7.91 5.76
C LYS A 29 -5.66 6.49 6.20
N THR A 30 -6.66 5.70 6.52
CA THR A 30 -6.51 4.25 6.76
C THR A 30 -5.90 3.72 5.47
N ALA A 31 -4.68 3.20 5.56
CA ALA A 31 -4.07 2.53 4.43
C ALA A 31 -5.04 1.43 3.98
N VAL A 32 -5.50 1.50 2.73
CA VAL A 32 -6.38 0.47 2.17
C VAL A 32 -5.57 -0.81 2.15
N ASP A 33 -6.10 -1.89 2.74
CA ASP A 33 -5.48 -3.21 2.65
C ASP A 33 -5.59 -3.68 1.18
N PRO A 34 -4.48 -3.77 0.45
CA PRO A 34 -4.50 -4.13 -0.97
C PRO A 34 -4.74 -5.62 -1.20
N PHE A 35 -4.86 -6.40 -0.14
CA PHE A 35 -4.94 -7.85 -0.21
C PHE A 35 -6.40 -8.33 -0.20
N PRO A 36 -6.83 -9.16 -1.17
CA PRO A 36 -8.12 -9.82 -1.12
C PRO A 36 -8.27 -10.68 0.13
N ALA A 37 -9.43 -10.63 0.78
CA ALA A 37 -9.75 -11.55 1.87
C ALA A 37 -9.85 -12.98 1.35
N SER A 38 -9.70 -13.97 2.23
CA SER A 38 -9.90 -15.40 1.90
C SER A 38 -11.23 -15.59 1.18
N GLY A 39 -11.22 -16.30 0.05
CA GLY A 39 -12.39 -16.58 -0.76
C GLY A 39 -12.90 -15.42 -1.63
N ALA A 40 -12.35 -14.21 -1.51
CA ALA A 40 -12.72 -13.08 -2.38
C ALA A 40 -12.30 -13.30 -3.84
N VAL A 41 -11.24 -14.09 -4.06
CA VAL A 41 -10.84 -14.60 -5.37
C VAL A 41 -11.03 -16.12 -5.32
N ALA A 42 -11.77 -16.66 -6.29
CA ALA A 42 -12.15 -18.06 -6.30
C ALA A 42 -10.95 -19.00 -6.15
N GLY A 43 -11.01 -19.90 -5.18
CA GLY A 43 -9.97 -20.89 -4.88
C GLY A 43 -8.77 -20.35 -4.09
N TRP A 44 -8.65 -19.03 -3.85
CA TRP A 44 -7.57 -18.45 -3.07
C TRP A 44 -7.96 -18.18 -1.62
N GLU A 45 -7.10 -18.57 -0.71
CA GLU A 45 -7.19 -18.30 0.73
C GLU A 45 -5.96 -17.51 1.15
N LYS A 46 -6.17 -16.44 1.91
CA LYS A 46 -5.09 -15.68 2.56
C LYS A 46 -4.60 -16.47 3.77
N THR A 47 -3.31 -16.79 3.83
CA THR A 47 -2.74 -17.68 4.85
C THR A 47 -1.86 -16.97 5.87
N SER A 48 -1.54 -15.69 5.64
CA SER A 48 -0.78 -14.89 6.60
C SER A 48 -1.41 -13.53 6.84
N ASP A 49 -1.11 -12.95 8.00
CA ASP A 49 -1.38 -11.53 8.25
C ASP A 49 -0.52 -10.65 7.32
N THR A 50 -1.04 -9.47 7.00
CA THR A 50 -0.30 -8.48 6.21
C THR A 50 0.90 -7.96 7.02
N ARG A 51 2.09 -8.13 6.46
CA ARG A 51 3.33 -7.53 6.98
C ARG A 51 3.65 -6.28 6.18
N VAL A 52 4.13 -5.23 6.85
CA VAL A 52 4.47 -3.95 6.20
C VAL A 52 5.89 -3.56 6.57
N PHE A 53 6.68 -3.23 5.55
CA PHE A 53 8.06 -2.78 5.68
C PHE A 53 8.19 -1.36 5.14
N ALA A 54 8.71 -0.43 5.94
CA ALA A 54 9.11 0.88 5.43
C ALA A 54 10.35 0.75 4.53
N ALA A 55 10.58 1.71 3.65
CA ALA A 55 11.74 1.69 2.74
C ALA A 55 13.08 1.40 3.45
N LYS A 56 13.32 2.01 4.61
CA LYS A 56 14.55 1.83 5.41
C LYS A 56 14.74 0.41 5.97
N ASP A 57 13.64 -0.34 6.11
CA ASP A 57 13.61 -1.68 6.70
C ASP A 57 13.42 -2.77 5.63
N LEU A 58 13.34 -2.40 4.34
CA LEU A 58 13.05 -3.30 3.23
C LEU A 58 14.09 -4.42 3.09
N TRP A 59 15.36 -4.14 3.42
CA TRP A 59 16.45 -5.11 3.43
C TRP A 59 16.21 -6.31 4.37
N GLN A 60 15.35 -6.15 5.39
CA GLN A 60 14.97 -7.25 6.29
C GLN A 60 14.03 -8.26 5.61
N TYR A 61 13.39 -7.86 4.52
CA TYR A 61 12.42 -8.67 3.79
C TYR A 61 13.00 -9.21 2.47
N ILE A 62 13.60 -8.35 1.65
CA ILE A 62 14.22 -8.72 0.38
C ILE A 62 15.71 -8.41 0.44
N ASP A 63 16.49 -9.39 0.89
CA ASP A 63 17.96 -9.28 0.90
C ASP A 63 18.51 -9.10 -0.53
N GLY A 64 19.57 -8.34 -0.68
CA GLY A 64 20.25 -8.09 -1.96
C GLY A 64 19.48 -7.22 -2.96
N ASP A 65 18.19 -7.41 -3.12
CA ASP A 65 17.36 -6.69 -4.10
C ASP A 65 16.77 -5.38 -3.57
N ALA A 66 16.78 -5.13 -2.26
CA ALA A 66 16.17 -3.95 -1.63
C ALA A 66 16.67 -2.63 -2.25
N GLU A 67 17.96 -2.55 -2.56
CA GLU A 67 18.61 -1.34 -3.06
C GLU A 67 17.96 -0.82 -4.36
N GLN A 68 17.60 -1.70 -5.29
CA GLN A 68 16.97 -1.26 -6.54
C GLN A 68 15.60 -0.63 -6.33
N TYR A 69 14.82 -1.12 -5.34
CA TYR A 69 13.51 -0.54 -4.98
C TYR A 69 13.69 0.79 -4.26
N ILE A 70 14.67 0.89 -3.36
CA ILE A 70 15.02 2.13 -2.66
C ILE A 70 15.43 3.21 -3.67
N GLN A 71 16.32 2.89 -4.62
CA GLN A 71 16.73 3.79 -5.70
C GLN A 71 15.61 4.15 -6.67
N ALA A 72 14.56 3.34 -6.75
CA ALA A 72 13.37 3.63 -7.52
C ALA A 72 12.31 4.40 -6.71
N GLY A 73 12.61 4.75 -5.44
CA GLY A 73 11.76 5.58 -4.62
C GLY A 73 10.62 4.83 -3.93
N VAL A 74 10.85 3.56 -3.52
CA VAL A 74 9.88 2.83 -2.69
C VAL A 74 9.66 3.56 -1.37
N VAL A 75 8.41 3.67 -0.94
CA VAL A 75 7.99 4.26 0.34
C VAL A 75 7.74 3.17 1.37
N SER A 76 7.02 2.13 0.96
CA SER A 76 6.72 0.96 1.78
C SER A 76 6.41 -0.24 0.91
N THR A 77 6.54 -1.42 1.50
CA THR A 77 6.15 -2.71 0.90
C THR A 77 5.21 -3.41 1.85
N SER A 78 4.06 -3.83 1.35
CA SER A 78 3.14 -4.71 2.06
C SER A 78 3.20 -6.09 1.43
N THR A 79 3.17 -7.16 2.24
CA THR A 79 3.23 -8.54 1.76
C THR A 79 2.24 -9.43 2.49
N SER A 80 1.72 -10.42 1.81
CA SER A 80 0.85 -11.44 2.36
C SER A 80 0.94 -12.74 1.56
N ASP A 81 0.78 -13.88 2.24
CA ASP A 81 0.87 -15.20 1.65
C ASP A 81 -0.54 -15.76 1.38
N TYR A 82 -0.64 -16.52 0.30
CA TYR A 82 -1.88 -17.11 -0.20
C TYR A 82 -1.68 -18.57 -0.56
N LYS A 83 -2.78 -19.33 -0.53
CA LYS A 83 -2.82 -20.72 -1.00
C LYS A 83 -4.03 -20.94 -1.91
N TYR A 84 -3.80 -21.52 -3.08
CA TYR A 84 -4.83 -21.87 -4.05
C TYR A 84 -5.21 -23.33 -3.91
N GLN A 85 -6.49 -23.61 -3.63
CA GLN A 85 -7.07 -24.96 -3.50
C GLN A 85 -6.25 -25.89 -2.59
N GLY A 86 -5.64 -25.34 -1.53
CA GLY A 86 -4.84 -26.11 -0.58
C GLY A 86 -3.50 -26.63 -1.09
N GLN A 87 -3.08 -26.29 -2.31
CA GLN A 87 -1.88 -26.85 -2.95
C GLN A 87 -0.87 -25.77 -3.36
N LEU A 88 -1.21 -24.86 -4.28
CA LEU A 88 -0.28 -23.85 -4.79
C LEU A 88 -0.10 -22.70 -3.81
N GLU A 89 1.09 -22.51 -3.32
CA GLU A 89 1.45 -21.38 -2.45
C GLU A 89 1.98 -20.20 -3.27
N ALA A 90 1.60 -18.98 -2.88
CA ALA A 90 2.06 -17.77 -3.52
C ALA A 90 2.22 -16.63 -2.50
N THR A 91 3.23 -15.79 -2.71
CA THR A 91 3.39 -14.52 -2.00
C THR A 91 2.97 -13.37 -2.89
N VAL A 92 2.23 -12.44 -2.33
CA VAL A 92 1.81 -11.18 -2.96
C VAL A 92 2.54 -10.03 -2.29
N ASP A 93 3.33 -9.30 -3.07
CA ASP A 93 4.01 -8.07 -2.65
C ASP A 93 3.38 -6.87 -3.34
N VAL A 94 3.08 -5.84 -2.55
CA VAL A 94 2.63 -4.54 -3.05
C VAL A 94 3.61 -3.48 -2.60
N TYR A 95 4.40 -2.98 -3.55
CA TYR A 95 5.35 -1.89 -3.35
C TYR A 95 4.64 -0.57 -3.62
N THR A 96 4.54 0.29 -2.62
CA THR A 96 4.09 1.68 -2.77
C THR A 96 5.30 2.53 -3.11
N MET A 97 5.34 3.04 -4.33
CA MET A 97 6.40 3.91 -4.81
C MET A 97 6.04 5.38 -4.56
N GLY A 98 7.02 6.26 -4.54
CA GLY A 98 6.79 7.71 -4.44
C GLY A 98 6.01 8.28 -5.64
N ASP A 99 6.18 7.64 -6.82
CA ASP A 99 5.48 7.99 -8.04
C ASP A 99 5.35 6.78 -9.00
N SER A 100 4.62 6.98 -10.10
CA SER A 100 4.44 5.96 -11.14
C SER A 100 5.71 5.67 -11.96
N ALA A 101 6.66 6.60 -12.02
CA ALA A 101 7.92 6.39 -12.75
C ALA A 101 8.81 5.38 -12.03
N GLY A 102 8.82 5.39 -10.68
CA GLY A 102 9.50 4.38 -9.88
C GLY A 102 8.94 2.98 -10.13
N ALA A 103 7.60 2.83 -10.13
CA ALA A 103 6.94 1.56 -10.43
C ALA A 103 7.28 1.08 -11.86
N GLN A 104 7.23 1.98 -12.85
CA GLN A 104 7.59 1.68 -14.23
C GLN A 104 9.04 1.21 -14.38
N LYS A 105 9.98 1.88 -13.65
CA LYS A 105 11.41 1.53 -13.67
C LYS A 105 11.65 0.09 -13.22
N ILE A 106 11.00 -0.34 -12.14
CA ILE A 106 11.14 -1.72 -11.64
C ILE A 106 10.45 -2.71 -12.55
N LEU A 107 9.23 -2.43 -13.04
CA LEU A 107 8.55 -3.31 -13.99
C LEU A 107 9.40 -3.54 -15.25
N GLY A 108 10.01 -2.48 -15.80
CA GLY A 108 10.88 -2.58 -16.96
C GLY A 108 12.11 -3.48 -16.73
N LYS A 109 12.69 -3.45 -15.53
CA LYS A 109 13.79 -4.37 -15.16
C LYS A 109 13.35 -5.82 -15.04
N SER A 110 12.08 -6.06 -14.69
CA SER A 110 11.51 -7.39 -14.56
C SER A 110 11.13 -8.01 -15.90
N GLN A 111 11.18 -7.26 -17.01
CA GLN A 111 10.79 -7.72 -18.32
C GLN A 111 11.95 -8.49 -19.00
N SER A 112 11.66 -9.69 -19.47
CA SER A 112 12.57 -10.50 -20.28
C SER A 112 11.86 -11.01 -21.56
N LYS A 113 12.60 -11.70 -22.42
CA LYS A 113 12.05 -12.26 -23.68
C LYS A 113 10.93 -13.28 -23.46
N ASP A 114 10.90 -13.94 -22.31
CA ASP A 114 9.90 -14.98 -21.98
C ASP A 114 8.66 -14.39 -21.28
N ALA A 115 8.65 -13.06 -21.04
CA ALA A 115 7.53 -12.37 -20.44
C ALA A 115 6.35 -12.30 -21.40
N LYS A 116 5.17 -12.72 -20.94
CA LYS A 116 3.91 -12.50 -21.64
C LYS A 116 3.29 -11.20 -21.15
N THR A 117 3.05 -10.26 -22.06
CA THR A 117 2.27 -9.05 -21.73
C THR A 117 0.83 -9.45 -21.43
N ILE A 118 0.28 -8.88 -20.35
CA ILE A 118 -1.11 -9.09 -19.93
C ILE A 118 -1.79 -7.74 -19.69
N SER A 119 -3.11 -7.71 -19.91
CA SER A 119 -3.94 -6.53 -19.62
C SER A 119 -4.28 -6.52 -18.12
N LEU A 120 -3.43 -5.88 -17.33
CA LEU A 120 -3.57 -5.75 -15.88
C LEU A 120 -2.91 -4.46 -15.41
N GLY A 121 -3.64 -3.64 -14.66
CA GLY A 121 -3.18 -2.31 -14.28
C GLY A 121 -2.89 -1.41 -15.48
N ASP A 122 -1.91 -0.54 -15.35
CA ASP A 122 -1.41 0.29 -16.47
C ASP A 122 -0.45 -0.49 -17.38
N ALA A 123 0.22 -1.51 -16.84
CA ALA A 123 1.09 -2.44 -17.56
C ALA A 123 1.32 -3.69 -16.71
N GLY A 124 1.26 -4.86 -17.32
CA GLY A 124 1.46 -6.14 -16.64
C GLY A 124 2.23 -7.15 -17.49
N ILE A 125 2.97 -8.01 -16.83
CA ILE A 125 3.70 -9.14 -17.40
C ILE A 125 3.45 -10.41 -16.58
N ALA A 126 3.42 -11.55 -17.24
CA ALA A 126 3.28 -12.84 -16.60
C ALA A 126 4.35 -13.82 -17.10
N TYR A 127 4.81 -14.64 -16.19
CA TYR A 127 5.65 -15.81 -16.41
C TYR A 127 4.90 -17.08 -15.95
N ALA A 128 5.51 -18.23 -16.06
CA ALA A 128 4.90 -19.48 -15.60
C ALA A 128 4.47 -19.43 -14.12
N GLN A 129 5.35 -18.88 -13.27
CA GLN A 129 5.20 -18.86 -11.82
C GLN A 129 5.10 -17.46 -11.21
N SER A 130 4.95 -16.42 -12.01
CA SER A 130 4.82 -15.06 -11.46
C SER A 130 4.02 -14.12 -12.34
N VAL A 131 3.42 -13.13 -11.67
CA VAL A 131 2.75 -12.00 -12.30
C VAL A 131 3.30 -10.73 -11.69
N THR A 132 3.66 -9.76 -12.52
CA THR A 132 4.06 -8.44 -12.07
C THR A 132 3.28 -7.39 -12.85
N PHE A 133 2.69 -6.42 -12.15
CA PHE A 133 1.99 -5.32 -12.79
C PHE A 133 2.17 -4.02 -12.01
N ARG A 134 1.92 -2.90 -12.67
CA ARG A 134 1.83 -1.59 -12.01
C ARG A 134 0.45 -0.96 -12.21
N LYS A 135 0.01 -0.19 -11.21
CA LYS A 135 -1.17 0.66 -11.28
C LYS A 135 -0.86 1.97 -10.55
N GLY A 136 -0.72 3.06 -11.31
CA GLY A 136 -0.22 4.31 -10.74
C GLY A 136 1.13 4.13 -10.05
N PRO A 137 1.26 4.53 -8.78
CA PRO A 137 2.50 4.38 -8.01
C PRO A 137 2.67 2.98 -7.40
N TYR A 138 1.73 2.06 -7.58
CA TYR A 138 1.83 0.72 -7.04
C TYR A 138 2.51 -0.22 -8.03
N LEU A 139 3.49 -0.98 -7.55
CA LEU A 139 4.04 -2.14 -8.23
C LEU A 139 3.62 -3.38 -7.44
N VAL A 140 2.98 -4.32 -8.10
CA VAL A 140 2.55 -5.59 -7.51
C VAL A 140 3.36 -6.71 -8.12
N ARG A 141 3.88 -7.60 -7.28
CA ARG A 141 4.56 -8.82 -7.68
C ARG A 141 3.92 -9.99 -6.96
N ILE A 142 3.54 -11.02 -7.71
CA ILE A 142 3.00 -12.27 -7.18
C ILE A 142 3.89 -13.39 -7.66
N VAL A 143 4.35 -14.22 -6.76
CA VAL A 143 5.24 -15.35 -7.07
C VAL A 143 4.68 -16.62 -6.45
N ALA A 144 4.53 -17.66 -7.27
CA ALA A 144 4.23 -19.02 -6.81
C ALA A 144 5.54 -19.81 -6.59
N TYR A 145 5.48 -20.76 -5.66
CA TYR A 145 6.64 -21.60 -5.33
C TYR A 145 6.69 -22.91 -6.13
N GLU A 146 5.56 -23.32 -6.69
CA GLU A 146 5.47 -24.53 -7.51
C GLU A 146 5.11 -24.19 -8.97
N ASP A 147 5.68 -24.93 -9.90
CA ASP A 147 5.32 -24.88 -11.32
C ASP A 147 4.22 -25.92 -11.61
N THR A 148 2.99 -25.42 -11.76
CA THR A 148 1.84 -26.24 -12.15
C THR A 148 1.23 -25.69 -13.44
N PRO A 149 0.60 -26.53 -14.28
CA PRO A 149 0.00 -26.07 -15.55
C PRO A 149 -1.04 -24.94 -15.38
N SER A 150 -1.68 -24.84 -14.21
CA SER A 150 -2.70 -23.82 -13.92
C SER A 150 -2.13 -22.61 -13.14
N ALA A 151 -0.87 -22.66 -12.70
CA ALA A 151 -0.29 -21.63 -11.84
C ALA A 151 -0.44 -20.23 -12.45
N GLN A 152 0.00 -20.02 -13.68
CA GLN A 152 -0.04 -18.72 -14.34
C GLN A 152 -1.46 -18.13 -14.35
N GLN A 153 -2.47 -18.92 -14.72
CA GLN A 153 -3.85 -18.43 -14.79
C GLN A 153 -4.43 -18.12 -13.42
N SER A 154 -4.13 -18.96 -12.42
CA SER A 154 -4.55 -18.73 -11.03
C SER A 154 -3.90 -17.47 -10.45
N LEU A 155 -2.62 -17.22 -10.73
CA LEU A 155 -1.91 -16.02 -10.31
C LEU A 155 -2.48 -14.76 -10.99
N ILE A 156 -2.86 -14.82 -12.26
CA ILE A 156 -3.52 -13.70 -12.94
C ILE A 156 -4.86 -13.38 -12.27
N ALA A 157 -5.65 -14.38 -11.89
CA ALA A 157 -6.91 -14.16 -11.18
C ALA A 157 -6.68 -13.52 -9.81
N LEU A 158 -5.67 -13.96 -9.05
CA LEU A 158 -5.30 -13.32 -7.78
C LEU A 158 -4.85 -11.87 -7.99
N ALA A 159 -4.04 -11.61 -9.02
CA ALA A 159 -3.56 -10.28 -9.39
C ALA A 159 -4.71 -9.32 -9.73
N GLN A 160 -5.74 -9.78 -10.45
CA GLN A 160 -6.97 -9.02 -10.72
C GLN A 160 -7.70 -8.66 -9.42
N GLY A 161 -7.77 -9.60 -8.47
CA GLY A 161 -8.34 -9.33 -7.14
C GLY A 161 -7.58 -8.25 -6.38
N VAL A 162 -6.24 -8.22 -6.45
CA VAL A 162 -5.40 -7.16 -5.87
C VAL A 162 -5.62 -5.84 -6.61
N GLU A 163 -5.66 -5.86 -7.94
CA GLU A 163 -5.87 -4.67 -8.76
C GLU A 163 -7.14 -3.91 -8.39
N THR A 164 -8.22 -4.61 -8.08
CA THR A 164 -9.51 -3.98 -7.71
C THR A 164 -9.45 -3.20 -6.39
N LYS A 165 -8.41 -3.42 -5.58
CA LYS A 165 -8.23 -2.77 -4.29
C LYS A 165 -7.23 -1.60 -4.30
N LEU A 166 -6.52 -1.42 -5.37
CA LEU A 166 -5.60 -0.32 -5.62
C LEU A 166 -6.29 0.80 -6.42
#